data_64897ba69e833a1142ba248ba0907b03
#
_entry.id   64897ba69e833a1142ba248ba0907b03
#
_cell.length_a   1.000
_cell.length_b   1.000
_cell.length_c   1.000
_cell.angle_alpha   90.00
_cell.angle_beta   90.00
_cell.angle_gamma   90.00
#
_symmetry.space_group_name_H-M   'P 1'
#
loop_
_entity.id
_entity.type
_entity.pdbx_description
1 polymer ?
#
loop_
_entity_poly.entity_id
_entity_poly.type
_entity_poly.pdbx_seq_one_letter_code
_entity_poly.pdbx_strand_id
1 'polypeptide(L)'
;MDTDQNVANEAFEQEQAHLSETYAKLLDIEAETADRIAEIRRQATKDMSDMRDELALDFSSNDMAMETLAEYQSMNGIIEGYNRAMEVSMDRYKKVKQLIPRAYFAKVQLQFKAGAAPRDIYLGTAGMTDDDRRHFIVDWRSPVAETYYNQEIGPTSYRVDDRVIHADLKVRRQFDIDHDKLRACFDTTVAIEDPLLLSKLSERHSEKLQAITATIQREQNKVIRHDDV
;
A
#
# COMPACT_ATOMS: atom_id res chain seq x y z
N MET A 1 34.46 15.94 -6.59
CA MET A 1 34.27 14.76 -5.73
C MET A 1 33.49 15.10 -4.46
N ASP A 2 33.74 16.25 -3.78
CA ASP A 2 32.97 16.60 -2.56
C ASP A 2 31.49 16.98 -2.79
N THR A 3 31.14 17.55 -3.94
CA THR A 3 29.79 18.04 -4.22
C THR A 3 28.80 16.90 -4.44
N ASP A 4 29.18 15.85 -5.18
CA ASP A 4 28.33 14.69 -5.47
C ASP A 4 28.07 13.84 -4.21
N GLN A 5 29.06 13.75 -3.33
CA GLN A 5 28.97 13.01 -2.08
C GLN A 5 28.06 13.77 -1.06
N ASN A 6 28.08 15.09 -1.09
CA ASN A 6 27.24 15.93 -0.25
C ASN A 6 25.75 15.84 -0.69
N VAL A 7 25.48 15.88 -1.98
CA VAL A 7 24.13 15.72 -2.57
C VAL A 7 23.55 14.33 -2.26
N ALA A 8 24.38 13.28 -2.34
CA ALA A 8 23.95 11.93 -2.00
C ALA A 8 23.61 11.78 -0.51
N ASN A 9 24.38 12.42 0.37
CA ASN A 9 24.10 12.41 1.81
C ASN A 9 22.81 13.18 2.15
N GLU A 10 22.59 14.36 1.56
CA GLU A 10 21.36 15.13 1.76
C GLU A 10 20.13 14.36 1.30
N ALA A 11 20.22 13.69 0.14
CA ALA A 11 19.14 12.85 -0.36
C ALA A 11 18.85 11.67 0.57
N PHE A 12 19.89 11.04 1.13
CA PHE A 12 19.75 9.94 2.08
C PHE A 12 19.08 10.42 3.39
N GLU A 13 19.47 11.56 3.93
CA GLU A 13 18.89 12.12 5.15
C GLU A 13 17.41 12.49 4.95
N GLN A 14 17.05 13.07 3.79
CA GLN A 14 15.68 13.39 3.45
C GLN A 14 14.80 12.12 3.36
N GLU A 15 15.30 11.06 2.71
CA GLU A 15 14.57 9.80 2.61
C GLU A 15 14.49 9.07 3.95
N GLN A 16 15.52 9.15 4.79
CA GLN A 16 15.45 8.61 6.15
C GLN A 16 14.41 9.35 7.01
N ALA A 17 14.35 10.68 6.93
CA ALA A 17 13.34 11.47 7.64
C ALA A 17 11.92 11.10 7.17
N HIS A 18 11.70 11.00 5.85
CA HIS A 18 10.42 10.56 5.29
C HIS A 18 10.04 9.14 5.72
N LEU A 19 11.02 8.22 5.76
CA LEU A 19 10.80 6.85 6.24
C LEU A 19 10.35 6.85 7.70
N SER A 20 11.01 7.63 8.56
CA SER A 20 10.66 7.70 9.98
C SER A 20 9.24 8.22 10.20
N GLU A 21 8.82 9.24 9.44
CA GLU A 21 7.44 9.74 9.47
C GLU A 21 6.44 8.69 8.97
N THR A 22 6.78 8.00 7.88
CA THR A 22 5.93 6.94 7.30
C THR A 22 5.79 5.78 8.27
N TYR A 23 6.89 5.37 8.90
CA TYR A 23 6.90 4.29 9.89
C TYR A 23 6.05 4.62 11.11
N ALA A 24 6.16 5.83 11.65
CA ALA A 24 5.33 6.31 12.75
C ALA A 24 3.83 6.25 12.38
N LYS A 25 3.45 6.74 11.20
CA LYS A 25 2.06 6.65 10.69
C LYS A 25 1.58 5.19 10.58
N LEU A 26 2.44 4.27 10.15
CA LEU A 26 2.07 2.85 10.06
C LEU A 26 1.81 2.24 11.45
N LEU A 27 2.60 2.60 12.47
CA LEU A 27 2.39 2.15 13.84
C LEU A 27 1.09 2.72 14.44
N ASP A 28 0.78 3.99 14.17
CA ASP A 28 -0.46 4.62 14.60
C ASP A 28 -1.67 3.91 13.96
N ILE A 29 -1.63 3.67 12.64
CA ILE A 29 -2.67 2.93 11.92
C ILE A 29 -2.82 1.49 12.44
N GLU A 30 -1.72 0.82 12.79
CA GLU A 30 -1.76 -0.52 13.39
C GLU A 30 -2.53 -0.49 14.70
N ALA A 31 -2.17 0.42 15.62
CA ALA A 31 -2.80 0.57 16.92
C ALA A 31 -4.30 0.91 16.80
N GLU A 32 -4.64 1.93 16.01
CA GLU A 32 -6.02 2.34 15.76
C GLU A 32 -6.88 1.22 15.17
N THR A 33 -6.31 0.47 14.21
CA THR A 33 -7.02 -0.62 13.56
C THR A 33 -7.22 -1.81 14.51
N ALA A 34 -6.23 -2.11 15.36
CA ALA A 34 -6.35 -3.13 16.41
C ALA A 34 -7.44 -2.79 17.42
N ASP A 35 -7.47 -1.53 17.88
CA ASP A 35 -8.50 -1.02 18.79
C ASP A 35 -9.89 -1.07 18.13
N ARG A 36 -9.98 -0.69 16.86
CA ARG A 36 -11.23 -0.78 16.08
C ARG A 36 -11.75 -2.22 16.00
N ILE A 37 -10.89 -3.19 15.74
CA ILE A 37 -11.23 -4.62 15.70
C ILE A 37 -11.74 -5.09 17.07
N ALA A 38 -11.07 -4.69 18.15
CA ALA A 38 -11.49 -5.02 19.52
C ALA A 38 -12.85 -4.42 19.85
N GLU A 39 -13.11 -3.16 19.46
CA GLU A 39 -14.39 -2.48 19.65
C GLU A 39 -15.52 -3.17 18.90
N ILE A 40 -15.31 -3.48 17.60
CA ILE A 40 -16.31 -4.20 16.79
C ILE A 40 -16.69 -5.53 17.46
N ARG A 41 -15.69 -6.29 17.94
CA ARG A 41 -15.94 -7.57 18.63
C ARG A 41 -16.76 -7.38 19.92
N ARG A 42 -16.39 -6.38 20.73
CA ARG A 42 -17.07 -6.08 21.99
C ARG A 42 -18.52 -5.70 21.75
N GLN A 43 -18.76 -4.79 20.80
CA GLN A 43 -20.10 -4.32 20.47
C GLN A 43 -20.96 -5.44 19.88
N ALA A 44 -20.41 -6.21 18.93
CA ALA A 44 -21.10 -7.34 18.34
C ALA A 44 -21.50 -8.39 19.40
N THR A 45 -20.62 -8.69 20.34
CA THR A 45 -20.91 -9.65 21.43
C THR A 45 -22.03 -9.14 22.32
N LYS A 46 -22.01 -7.85 22.67
CA LYS A 46 -23.04 -7.23 23.48
C LYS A 46 -24.39 -7.26 22.77
N ASP A 47 -24.46 -6.72 21.55
CA ASP A 47 -25.71 -6.64 20.80
C ASP A 47 -26.31 -8.02 20.50
N MET A 48 -25.46 -9.02 20.21
CA MET A 48 -25.94 -10.41 20.05
C MET A 48 -26.49 -11.01 21.36
N SER A 49 -25.93 -10.64 22.51
CA SER A 49 -26.45 -11.07 23.82
C SER A 49 -27.82 -10.40 24.09
N ASP A 50 -27.89 -9.09 23.89
CA ASP A 50 -29.12 -8.32 24.10
C ASP A 50 -30.25 -8.83 23.19
N MET A 51 -29.95 -9.05 21.89
CA MET A 51 -30.89 -9.62 20.93
C MET A 51 -31.39 -11.01 21.33
N ARG A 52 -30.50 -11.88 21.83
CA ARG A 52 -30.90 -13.22 22.27
C ARG A 52 -31.84 -13.17 23.45
N ASP A 53 -31.63 -12.23 24.37
CA ASP A 53 -32.44 -12.09 25.60
C ASP A 53 -33.79 -11.44 25.31
N GLU A 54 -33.89 -10.62 24.24
CA GLU A 54 -35.16 -9.94 23.80
C GLU A 54 -35.97 -10.80 22.83
N LEU A 55 -35.34 -11.83 22.17
CA LEU A 55 -36.01 -12.59 21.11
C LEU A 55 -37.09 -13.51 21.67
N ALA A 56 -38.34 -13.03 21.67
CA ALA A 56 -39.52 -13.83 21.94
C ALA A 56 -40.12 -14.30 20.61
N LEU A 57 -39.79 -15.54 20.20
CA LEU A 57 -40.37 -16.13 18.98
C LEU A 57 -41.86 -16.49 19.23
N ASP A 58 -42.77 -15.73 18.63
CA ASP A 58 -44.21 -16.00 18.68
C ASP A 58 -44.79 -16.21 17.29
N PHE A 59 -45.29 -17.42 17.04
CA PHE A 59 -45.94 -17.83 15.79
C PHE A 59 -47.44 -18.14 16.00
N SER A 60 -48.04 -17.63 17.08
CA SER A 60 -49.45 -17.94 17.44
C SER A 60 -50.46 -17.34 16.50
N SER A 61 -50.14 -16.28 15.77
CA SER A 61 -50.96 -15.66 14.75
C SER A 61 -50.16 -15.23 13.54
N ASN A 62 -50.79 -14.97 12.39
CA ASN A 62 -50.12 -14.49 11.19
C ASN A 62 -49.44 -13.13 11.40
N ASP A 63 -50.04 -12.23 12.18
CA ASP A 63 -49.48 -10.91 12.46
C ASP A 63 -48.22 -11.03 13.34
N MET A 64 -48.25 -11.87 14.39
CA MET A 64 -47.09 -12.15 15.24
C MET A 64 -45.97 -12.85 14.47
N ALA A 65 -46.29 -13.76 13.56
CA ALA A 65 -45.30 -14.41 12.71
C ALA A 65 -44.61 -13.42 11.74
N MET A 66 -45.34 -12.45 11.21
CA MET A 66 -44.79 -11.39 10.36
C MET A 66 -43.86 -10.45 11.15
N GLU A 67 -44.22 -10.10 12.37
CA GLU A 67 -43.40 -9.28 13.26
C GLU A 67 -42.10 -10.00 13.66
N THR A 68 -42.22 -11.26 14.08
CA THR A 68 -41.04 -12.13 14.35
C THR A 68 -40.09 -12.24 13.14
N LEU A 69 -40.65 -12.34 11.93
CA LEU A 69 -39.84 -12.42 10.70
C LEU A 69 -39.10 -11.09 10.43
N ALA A 70 -39.76 -9.95 10.66
CA ALA A 70 -39.18 -8.63 10.50
C ALA A 70 -38.03 -8.38 11.49
N GLU A 71 -38.20 -8.80 12.75
CA GLU A 71 -37.17 -8.74 13.78
C GLU A 71 -35.96 -9.62 13.39
N TYR A 72 -36.19 -10.84 12.93
CA TYR A 72 -35.13 -11.73 12.45
C TYR A 72 -34.34 -11.15 11.28
N GLN A 73 -35.02 -10.50 10.33
CA GLN A 73 -34.37 -9.82 9.22
C GLN A 73 -33.54 -8.63 9.68
N SER A 74 -34.03 -7.87 10.65
CA SER A 74 -33.28 -6.75 11.27
C SER A 74 -32.00 -7.24 11.94
N MET A 75 -32.08 -8.33 12.73
CA MET A 75 -30.91 -8.95 13.36
C MET A 75 -29.86 -9.40 12.34
N ASN A 76 -30.27 -10.07 11.26
CA ASN A 76 -29.34 -10.48 10.20
C ASN A 76 -28.64 -9.26 9.59
N GLY A 77 -29.35 -8.15 9.36
CA GLY A 77 -28.76 -6.91 8.87
C GLY A 77 -27.68 -6.33 9.80
N ILE A 78 -27.87 -6.39 11.10
CA ILE A 78 -26.91 -5.95 12.11
C ILE A 78 -25.66 -6.86 12.08
N ILE A 79 -25.85 -8.18 12.07
CA ILE A 79 -24.76 -9.17 12.00
C ILE A 79 -23.94 -8.97 10.73
N GLU A 80 -24.57 -8.79 9.57
CA GLU A 80 -23.87 -8.51 8.31
C GLU A 80 -23.11 -7.17 8.37
N GLY A 81 -23.63 -6.17 9.08
CA GLY A 81 -22.95 -4.91 9.32
C GLY A 81 -21.63 -5.11 10.09
N TYR A 82 -21.66 -5.90 11.17
CA TYR A 82 -20.45 -6.24 11.93
C TYR A 82 -19.46 -7.05 11.11
N ASN A 83 -19.93 -8.03 10.35
CA ASN A 83 -19.04 -8.84 9.51
C ASN A 83 -18.31 -7.99 8.48
N ARG A 84 -19.00 -7.08 7.78
CA ARG A 84 -18.37 -6.14 6.82
C ARG A 84 -17.38 -5.20 7.50
N ALA A 85 -17.74 -4.63 8.64
CA ALA A 85 -16.85 -3.74 9.39
C ALA A 85 -15.59 -4.48 9.86
N MET A 86 -15.75 -5.72 10.31
CA MET A 86 -14.65 -6.59 10.70
C MET A 86 -13.73 -6.91 9.52
N GLU A 87 -14.29 -7.31 8.37
CA GLU A 87 -13.54 -7.63 7.16
C GLU A 87 -12.67 -6.46 6.70
N VAL A 88 -13.25 -5.26 6.59
CA VAL A 88 -12.54 -4.04 6.20
C VAL A 88 -11.41 -3.73 7.20
N SER A 89 -11.68 -3.83 8.50
CA SER A 89 -10.69 -3.54 9.53
C SER A 89 -9.56 -4.59 9.53
N MET A 90 -9.89 -5.87 9.34
CA MET A 90 -8.89 -6.95 9.25
C MET A 90 -8.02 -6.84 7.99
N ASP A 91 -8.60 -6.42 6.84
CA ASP A 91 -7.83 -6.18 5.62
C ASP A 91 -6.83 -5.02 5.83
N ARG A 92 -7.28 -3.90 6.42
CA ARG A 92 -6.42 -2.77 6.75
C ARG A 92 -5.30 -3.20 7.73
N TYR A 93 -5.65 -3.98 8.76
CA TYR A 93 -4.68 -4.50 9.73
C TYR A 93 -3.63 -5.40 9.08
N LYS A 94 -4.03 -6.31 8.19
CA LYS A 94 -3.11 -7.17 7.44
C LYS A 94 -2.16 -6.35 6.57
N LYS A 95 -2.65 -5.35 5.86
CA LYS A 95 -1.83 -4.47 5.01
C LYS A 95 -0.81 -3.70 5.83
N VAL A 96 -1.20 -3.11 6.96
CA VAL A 96 -0.26 -2.37 7.80
C VAL A 96 0.81 -3.29 8.39
N LYS A 97 0.44 -4.48 8.87
CA LYS A 97 1.40 -5.49 9.36
C LYS A 97 2.39 -5.93 8.28
N GLN A 98 1.95 -6.01 7.04
CA GLN A 98 2.82 -6.32 5.90
C GLN A 98 3.82 -5.19 5.60
N LEU A 99 3.43 -3.92 5.81
CA LEU A 99 4.23 -2.75 5.51
C LEU A 99 5.21 -2.37 6.64
N ILE A 100 4.92 -2.68 7.90
CA ILE A 100 5.79 -2.32 9.04
C ILE A 100 7.25 -2.78 8.86
N PRO A 101 7.57 -4.01 8.46
CA PRO A 101 8.96 -4.42 8.26
C PRO A 101 9.66 -3.69 7.11
N ARG A 102 8.90 -3.29 6.08
CA ARG A 102 9.39 -2.58 4.91
C ARG A 102 8.26 -1.74 4.32
N ALA A 103 8.20 -0.47 4.68
CA ALA A 103 7.12 0.43 4.30
C ALA A 103 6.96 0.55 2.77
N TYR A 104 8.07 0.69 2.07
CA TYR A 104 8.15 0.76 0.61
C TYR A 104 9.50 0.26 0.15
N PHE A 105 9.63 -0.07 -1.13
CA PHE A 105 10.88 -0.54 -1.73
C PHE A 105 11.39 0.39 -2.83
N ALA A 106 10.53 1.28 -3.35
CA ALA A 106 10.90 2.21 -4.41
C ALA A 106 10.13 3.52 -4.32
N LYS A 107 10.69 4.53 -4.99
CA LYS A 107 10.05 5.82 -5.28
C LYS A 107 10.18 6.14 -6.75
N VAL A 108 9.11 6.67 -7.34
CA VAL A 108 9.15 7.37 -8.61
C VAL A 108 8.75 8.83 -8.41
N GLN A 109 9.44 9.73 -9.07
CA GLN A 109 9.11 11.14 -9.10
C GLN A 109 8.53 11.49 -10.47
N LEU A 110 7.24 11.82 -10.50
CA LEU A 110 6.50 12.09 -11.74
C LEU A 110 6.08 13.55 -11.84
N GLN A 111 6.37 14.17 -12.98
CA GLN A 111 5.90 15.50 -13.34
C GLN A 111 4.75 15.38 -14.34
N PHE A 112 3.53 15.71 -13.93
CA PHE A 112 2.31 15.55 -14.76
C PHE A 112 2.05 16.71 -15.71
N LYS A 113 2.64 17.88 -15.45
CA LYS A 113 2.51 19.06 -16.32
C LYS A 113 3.84 19.78 -16.38
N ALA A 114 4.18 20.30 -17.55
CA ALA A 114 5.37 21.13 -17.72
C ALA A 114 5.33 22.33 -16.76
N GLY A 115 6.43 22.58 -16.05
CA GLY A 115 6.54 23.66 -15.06
C GLY A 115 5.86 23.41 -13.69
N ALA A 116 5.09 22.34 -13.52
CA ALA A 116 4.58 21.96 -12.22
C ALA A 116 5.64 21.23 -11.38
N ALA A 117 5.54 21.32 -10.06
CA ALA A 117 6.39 20.55 -9.17
C ALA A 117 6.18 19.04 -9.39
N PRO A 118 7.25 18.26 -9.46
CA PRO A 118 7.15 16.80 -9.49
C PRO A 118 6.50 16.26 -8.21
N ARG A 119 5.87 15.08 -8.31
CA ARG A 119 5.27 14.38 -7.17
C ARG A 119 6.01 13.10 -6.90
N ASP A 120 6.32 12.88 -5.65
CA ASP A 120 6.91 11.64 -5.16
C ASP A 120 5.81 10.60 -4.91
N ILE A 121 6.02 9.39 -5.43
CA ILE A 121 5.12 8.26 -5.29
C ILE A 121 5.95 7.10 -4.75
N TYR A 122 5.67 6.69 -3.52
CA TYR A 122 6.34 5.58 -2.85
C TYR A 122 5.58 4.28 -3.08
N LEU A 123 6.29 3.26 -3.54
CA LEU A 123 5.74 1.96 -3.95
C LEU A 123 6.03 0.90 -2.89
N GLY A 124 4.98 0.31 -2.35
CA GLY A 124 5.05 -0.77 -1.35
C GLY A 124 4.41 -2.06 -1.82
N THR A 125 4.54 -3.10 -1.02
CA THR A 125 3.90 -4.41 -1.27
C THR A 125 2.38 -4.38 -1.05
N ALA A 126 1.86 -3.32 -0.43
CA ALA A 126 0.45 -3.00 -0.29
C ALA A 126 0.26 -1.48 -0.33
N GLY A 127 -0.94 -1.03 -0.68
CA GLY A 127 -1.30 0.39 -0.60
C GLY A 127 -1.80 0.79 0.78
N MET A 128 -1.44 2.01 1.23
CA MET A 128 -1.93 2.58 2.47
C MET A 128 -2.34 4.04 2.30
N THR A 129 -3.46 4.40 2.91
CA THR A 129 -4.00 5.78 2.91
C THR A 129 -3.98 6.36 4.31
N ASP A 130 -3.80 7.67 4.39
CA ASP A 130 -4.03 8.46 5.58
C ASP A 130 -5.54 8.68 5.86
N ASP A 131 -5.86 9.45 6.88
CA ASP A 131 -7.23 9.78 7.28
C ASP A 131 -7.96 10.65 6.25
N ASP A 132 -7.22 11.44 5.48
CA ASP A 132 -7.73 12.22 4.33
C ASP A 132 -7.95 11.36 3.08
N ARG A 133 -7.77 10.04 3.17
CA ARG A 133 -7.82 9.06 2.06
C ARG A 133 -6.78 9.31 0.98
N ARG A 134 -5.68 9.99 1.30
CA ARG A 134 -4.55 10.16 0.38
C ARG A 134 -3.61 8.99 0.51
N HIS A 135 -3.24 8.40 -0.63
CA HIS A 135 -2.23 7.35 -0.64
C HIS A 135 -0.87 7.94 -0.31
N PHE A 136 -0.27 7.51 0.80
CA PHE A 136 1.12 7.79 1.13
C PHE A 136 2.05 6.61 0.81
N ILE A 137 1.50 5.39 0.68
CA ILE A 137 2.14 4.24 0.06
C ILE A 137 1.20 3.69 -1.01
N VAL A 138 1.71 3.51 -2.22
CA VAL A 138 0.96 3.01 -3.37
C VAL A 138 1.30 1.54 -3.58
N ASP A 139 0.29 0.72 -3.84
CA ASP A 139 0.48 -0.71 -4.15
C ASP A 139 1.26 -0.86 -5.47
N TRP A 140 2.23 -1.75 -5.50
CA TRP A 140 3.07 -2.03 -6.66
C TRP A 140 2.29 -2.54 -7.89
N ARG A 141 1.07 -3.06 -7.67
CA ARG A 141 0.16 -3.51 -8.75
C ARG A 141 -0.64 -2.38 -9.36
N SER A 142 -0.64 -1.19 -8.76
CA SER A 142 -1.36 -0.04 -9.28
C SER A 142 -0.84 0.39 -10.66
N PRO A 143 -1.69 0.96 -11.53
CA PRO A 143 -1.28 1.37 -12.86
C PRO A 143 -0.08 2.32 -12.87
N VAL A 144 0.01 3.25 -11.92
CA VAL A 144 1.13 4.19 -11.82
C VAL A 144 2.47 3.50 -11.56
N ALA A 145 2.47 2.32 -10.94
CA ALA A 145 3.68 1.55 -10.71
C ALA A 145 4.33 1.01 -12.00
N GLU A 146 3.61 0.99 -13.13
CA GLU A 146 4.20 0.67 -14.44
C GLU A 146 5.35 1.63 -14.79
N THR A 147 5.28 2.88 -14.36
CA THR A 147 6.35 3.86 -14.58
C THR A 147 7.66 3.47 -13.88
N TYR A 148 7.59 2.68 -12.82
CA TYR A 148 8.77 2.14 -12.16
C TYR A 148 9.37 0.96 -12.94
N TYR A 149 8.55 0.01 -13.40
CA TYR A 149 9.02 -1.26 -13.95
C TYR A 149 9.40 -1.17 -15.43
N ASN A 150 8.59 -0.52 -16.25
CA ASN A 150 8.59 -0.69 -17.70
C ASN A 150 9.06 0.56 -18.46
N GLN A 151 9.39 1.64 -17.79
CA GLN A 151 9.65 2.93 -18.42
C GLN A 151 11.10 3.37 -18.23
N GLU A 152 11.63 4.14 -19.17
CA GLU A 152 12.90 4.84 -19.02
C GLU A 152 12.69 6.21 -18.37
N ILE A 153 13.76 6.82 -17.84
CA ILE A 153 13.72 8.20 -17.33
C ILE A 153 13.35 9.13 -18.50
N GLY A 154 12.43 10.03 -18.27
CA GLY A 154 11.90 10.96 -19.28
C GLY A 154 10.39 10.80 -19.51
N PRO A 155 9.90 11.12 -20.71
CA PRO A 155 8.46 11.03 -21.03
C PRO A 155 7.93 9.62 -20.86
N THR A 156 6.85 9.49 -20.07
CA THR A 156 6.24 8.21 -19.70
C THR A 156 4.73 8.31 -19.72
N SER A 157 4.06 7.17 -19.72
CA SER A 157 2.61 7.12 -19.56
C SER A 157 2.17 5.80 -18.91
N TYR A 158 1.02 5.82 -18.28
CA TYR A 158 0.36 4.64 -17.75
C TYR A 158 -1.15 4.74 -17.99
N ARG A 159 -1.84 3.62 -17.96
CA ARG A 159 -3.28 3.55 -18.23
C ARG A 159 -4.06 3.36 -16.92
N VAL A 160 -5.12 4.13 -16.76
CA VAL A 160 -6.11 3.96 -15.69
C VAL A 160 -7.47 3.85 -16.38
N ASP A 161 -8.07 2.68 -16.37
CA ASP A 161 -9.24 2.34 -17.14
C ASP A 161 -9.05 2.69 -18.63
N ASP A 162 -9.94 3.51 -19.22
CA ASP A 162 -9.84 3.96 -20.62
C ASP A 162 -8.97 5.21 -20.82
N ARG A 163 -8.31 5.71 -19.76
CA ARG A 163 -7.53 6.96 -19.81
C ARG A 163 -6.04 6.69 -19.80
N VAL A 164 -5.32 7.25 -20.74
CA VAL A 164 -3.85 7.30 -20.72
C VAL A 164 -3.42 8.57 -19.98
N ILE A 165 -2.64 8.41 -18.92
CA ILE A 165 -2.07 9.50 -18.14
C ILE A 165 -0.61 9.65 -18.56
N HIS A 166 -0.27 10.84 -19.07
CA HIS A 166 1.09 11.19 -19.46
C HIS A 166 1.79 11.90 -18.30
N ALA A 167 3.05 11.59 -18.11
CA ALA A 167 3.93 12.23 -17.14
C ALA A 167 5.37 12.24 -17.65
N ASP A 168 6.25 12.88 -16.92
CA ASP A 168 7.68 12.84 -17.14
C ASP A 168 8.31 12.22 -15.88
N LEU A 169 8.95 11.05 -16.01
CA LEU A 169 9.65 10.36 -14.93
C LEU A 169 11.00 11.04 -14.70
N LYS A 170 11.13 11.74 -13.58
CA LYS A 170 12.33 12.49 -13.21
C LYS A 170 13.34 11.67 -12.44
N VAL A 171 12.86 10.88 -11.49
CA VAL A 171 13.68 10.07 -10.60
C VAL A 171 13.04 8.71 -10.41
N ARG A 172 13.87 7.70 -10.43
CA ARG A 172 13.54 6.35 -9.97
C ARG A 172 14.55 5.98 -8.90
N ARG A 173 14.07 5.78 -7.67
CA ARG A 173 14.89 5.47 -6.52
C ARG A 173 14.47 4.16 -5.89
N GLN A 174 15.43 3.34 -5.51
CA GLN A 174 15.23 2.12 -4.77
C GLN A 174 15.72 2.26 -3.34
N PHE A 175 15.10 1.48 -2.46
CA PHE A 175 15.39 1.50 -1.03
C PHE A 175 15.65 0.09 -0.50
N ASP A 176 16.64 -0.03 0.34
CA ASP A 176 16.78 -1.13 1.28
C ASP A 176 16.39 -0.61 2.67
N ILE A 177 15.29 -1.12 3.19
CA ILE A 177 14.64 -0.64 4.44
C ILE A 177 14.48 -1.82 5.39
N ASP A 178 14.76 -1.55 6.66
CA ASP A 178 14.48 -2.43 7.77
C ASP A 178 13.77 -1.63 8.87
N HIS A 179 12.45 -1.78 8.92
CA HIS A 179 11.57 -1.03 9.82
C HIS A 179 11.69 0.50 9.61
N ASP A 180 12.20 1.22 10.58
CA ASP A 180 12.42 2.67 10.56
C ASP A 180 13.82 3.08 10.04
N LYS A 181 14.63 2.12 9.58
CA LYS A 181 16.00 2.34 9.17
C LYS A 181 16.20 2.19 7.68
N LEU A 182 16.64 3.24 7.05
CA LEU A 182 17.11 3.22 5.68
C LEU A 182 18.54 2.67 5.65
N ARG A 183 18.72 1.45 5.11
CA ARG A 183 20.04 0.82 4.98
C ARG A 183 20.78 1.32 3.76
N ALA A 184 20.04 1.49 2.64
CA ALA A 184 20.59 2.04 1.40
C ALA A 184 19.48 2.69 0.58
N CYS A 185 19.85 3.71 -0.19
CA CYS A 185 19.03 4.25 -1.27
C CYS A 185 19.90 4.58 -2.47
N PHE A 186 19.38 4.36 -3.66
CA PHE A 186 20.11 4.67 -4.88
C PHE A 186 19.15 4.95 -6.03
N ASP A 187 19.55 5.93 -6.84
CA ASP A 187 18.85 6.24 -8.07
C ASP A 187 19.26 5.24 -9.15
N THR A 188 18.29 4.72 -9.89
CA THR A 188 18.53 3.72 -10.91
C THR A 188 17.80 4.07 -12.20
N THR A 189 18.46 3.85 -13.31
CA THR A 189 17.86 3.95 -14.65
C THR A 189 16.98 2.74 -14.96
N VAL A 190 17.09 1.66 -14.19
CA VAL A 190 16.42 0.38 -14.41
C VAL A 190 15.92 -0.19 -13.08
N ALA A 191 14.71 -0.74 -13.06
CA ALA A 191 14.17 -1.37 -11.86
C ALA A 191 14.93 -2.65 -11.48
N ILE A 192 15.28 -2.81 -10.21
CA ILE A 192 15.95 -4.00 -9.65
C ILE A 192 15.09 -4.51 -8.50
N GLU A 193 14.64 -5.75 -8.57
CA GLU A 193 13.72 -6.34 -7.56
C GLU A 193 14.42 -7.31 -6.60
N ASP A 194 15.61 -7.83 -6.94
CA ASP A 194 16.32 -8.82 -6.13
C ASP A 194 17.04 -8.18 -4.93
N PRO A 195 16.61 -8.49 -3.68
CA PRO A 195 17.24 -7.95 -2.47
C PRO A 195 18.70 -8.32 -2.29
N LEU A 196 19.11 -9.51 -2.77
CA LEU A 196 20.52 -9.95 -2.74
C LEU A 196 21.37 -9.16 -3.72
N LEU A 197 20.78 -8.79 -4.85
CA LEU A 197 21.46 -7.96 -5.83
C LEU A 197 21.56 -6.52 -5.34
N LEU A 198 20.53 -6.00 -4.67
CA LEU A 198 20.50 -4.68 -4.04
C LEU A 198 21.64 -4.55 -3.00
N SER A 199 21.82 -5.54 -2.13
CA SER A 199 22.89 -5.54 -1.13
C SER A 199 24.27 -5.61 -1.76
N LYS A 200 24.45 -6.38 -2.85
CA LYS A 200 25.72 -6.48 -3.57
C LYS A 200 26.02 -5.26 -4.43
N LEU A 201 25.02 -4.57 -4.94
CA LEU A 201 25.18 -3.33 -5.71
C LEU A 201 25.47 -2.13 -4.82
N SER A 202 24.99 -2.12 -3.59
CA SER A 202 25.40 -1.13 -2.58
C SER A 202 26.88 -1.30 -2.21
N GLU A 203 27.44 -2.52 -2.32
CA GLU A 203 28.87 -2.81 -2.10
C GLU A 203 29.75 -2.57 -3.33
N ARG A 204 29.20 -2.56 -4.55
CA ARG A 204 29.97 -2.44 -5.80
C ARG A 204 29.19 -1.63 -6.86
N HIS A 205 29.70 -0.46 -7.19
CA HIS A 205 29.27 0.35 -8.35
C HIS A 205 29.58 -0.37 -9.68
N SER A 206 28.68 -1.20 -10.17
CA SER A 206 28.85 -1.87 -11.47
C SER A 206 27.60 -1.72 -12.35
N GLU A 207 27.59 -0.72 -13.23
CA GLU A 207 26.51 -0.42 -14.21
C GLU A 207 26.15 -1.61 -15.12
N LYS A 208 27.11 -2.48 -15.42
CA LYS A 208 26.94 -3.59 -16.36
C LYS A 208 26.07 -4.74 -15.82
N LEU A 209 26.13 -5.02 -14.52
CA LEU A 209 25.30 -6.03 -13.86
C LEU A 209 23.85 -5.55 -13.68
N GLN A 210 23.67 -4.24 -13.49
CA GLN A 210 22.35 -3.62 -13.38
C GLN A 210 21.50 -3.81 -14.64
N ALA A 211 22.09 -3.63 -15.82
CA ALA A 211 21.40 -3.73 -17.11
C ALA A 211 20.89 -5.15 -17.41
N ILE A 212 21.67 -6.20 -17.07
CA ILE A 212 21.31 -7.60 -17.36
C ILE A 212 20.16 -8.06 -16.46
N THR A 213 20.23 -7.77 -15.17
CA THR A 213 19.22 -8.19 -14.19
C THR A 213 17.89 -7.49 -14.42
N ALA A 214 17.93 -6.22 -14.77
CA ALA A 214 16.76 -5.44 -15.10
C ALA A 214 16.01 -5.94 -16.34
N THR A 215 16.73 -6.47 -17.33
CA THR A 215 16.09 -7.05 -18.53
C THR A 215 15.32 -8.32 -18.15
N ILE A 216 15.90 -9.19 -17.31
CA ILE A 216 15.25 -10.42 -16.86
C ILE A 216 14.01 -10.11 -16.02
N GLN A 217 14.09 -9.16 -15.10
CA GLN A 217 12.97 -8.76 -14.25
C GLN A 217 11.84 -8.07 -15.02
N ARG A 218 12.17 -7.27 -16.04
CA ARG A 218 11.17 -6.66 -16.93
C ARG A 218 10.36 -7.72 -17.66
N GLU A 219 10.96 -8.78 -18.14
CA GLU A 219 10.25 -9.88 -18.81
C GLU A 219 9.40 -10.69 -17.82
N GLN A 220 9.90 -10.96 -16.63
CA GLN A 220 9.13 -11.63 -15.56
C GLN A 220 7.90 -10.83 -15.13
N ASN A 221 8.04 -9.51 -14.99
CA ASN A 221 6.93 -8.63 -14.62
C ASN A 221 5.83 -8.55 -15.69
N LYS A 222 6.21 -8.61 -16.98
CA LYS A 222 5.23 -8.70 -18.08
C LYS A 222 4.39 -9.97 -17.99
N VAL A 223 5.02 -11.10 -17.66
CA VAL A 223 4.32 -12.39 -17.52
C VAL A 223 3.34 -12.34 -16.34
N ILE A 224 3.78 -11.88 -15.17
CA ILE A 224 2.93 -11.82 -13.96
C ILE A 224 1.70 -10.90 -14.14
N ARG A 225 1.84 -9.81 -14.90
CA ARG A 225 0.72 -8.87 -15.14
C ARG A 225 -0.22 -9.29 -16.26
N HIS A 226 0.16 -10.24 -17.11
CA HIS A 226 -0.69 -10.75 -18.19
C HIS A 226 -1.55 -11.97 -17.78
N ASP A 227 -1.24 -12.63 -16.68
CA ASP A 227 -2.02 -13.78 -16.17
C ASP A 227 -3.24 -13.36 -15.32
N ASP A 228 -3.46 -12.06 -15.09
CA ASP A 228 -4.60 -11.51 -14.32
C ASP A 228 -5.72 -10.91 -15.22
N VAL A 229 -5.92 -11.46 -16.45
CA VAL A 229 -7.04 -11.08 -17.33
C VAL A 229 -8.01 -12.24 -17.50
#